data_9678607af096f911eefcce2ec65c7d1d
#
_entry.id   9678607af096f911eefcce2ec65c7d1d
#
_cell.length_a   1.000
_cell.length_b   1.000
_cell.length_c   1.000
_cell.angle_alpha   90.00
_cell.angle_beta   90.00
_cell.angle_gamma   90.00
#
_symmetry.space_group_name_H-M   'P 1'
#
loop_
_entity.id
_entity.type
_entity.pdbx_description
1 polymer ?
#
loop_
_entity_poly.entity_id
_entity_poly.type
_entity_poly.pdbx_seq_one_letter_code
_entity_poly.pdbx_strand_id
1 'polypeptide(L)'
;FGEKQVSYRECYGGSFQDNRGHYDLIDAGSTRYLFIYMGYHVEQDGIEWIKSVLEQYPDRVAVLCTHAYFDTDLTLLADGRLLKEEIVSKYSNVYMVLSGHRYNIACVPEEFDDDGDGTPDRKVYQMICNYQAADDHGGSGYMMFFDVDEEKGVINCYTYSPVLDDK
;
A
#
# COMPACT_ATOMS: atom_id res chain seq x y z
N PHE A 1 16.80 -0.07 9.49
CA PHE A 1 17.51 -0.69 8.36
C PHE A 1 17.69 0.38 7.28
N GLY A 2 18.95 0.78 7.01
CA GLY A 2 19.26 1.74 5.96
C GLY A 2 19.31 1.09 4.56
N GLU A 3 19.51 1.92 3.54
CA GLU A 3 19.52 1.49 2.13
C GLU A 3 20.44 0.29 1.86
N LYS A 4 21.61 0.25 2.48
CA LYS A 4 22.59 -0.84 2.28
C LYS A 4 22.07 -2.23 2.64
N GLN A 5 21.07 -2.33 3.54
CA GLN A 5 20.48 -3.61 3.93
C GLN A 5 19.39 -4.10 2.98
N VAL A 6 18.92 -3.28 2.05
CA VAL A 6 17.83 -3.63 1.13
C VAL A 6 18.20 -3.54 -0.34
N SER A 7 19.19 -2.71 -0.70
CA SER A 7 19.57 -2.42 -2.09
C SER A 7 20.17 -3.61 -2.87
N TYR A 8 20.47 -4.73 -2.21
CA TYR A 8 20.95 -5.94 -2.89
C TYR A 8 19.82 -6.79 -3.49
N ARG A 9 18.55 -6.48 -3.20
CA ARG A 9 17.41 -7.24 -3.73
C ARG A 9 17.20 -6.89 -5.21
N GLU A 10 16.91 -7.88 -6.03
CA GLU A 10 16.70 -7.69 -7.48
C GLU A 10 15.53 -6.75 -7.79
N CYS A 11 14.49 -6.77 -6.95
CA CYS A 11 13.31 -5.91 -7.10
C CYS A 11 13.53 -4.47 -6.64
N TYR A 12 14.64 -4.18 -5.92
CA TYR A 12 14.87 -2.86 -5.34
C TYR A 12 15.06 -1.80 -6.43
N GLY A 13 14.20 -0.78 -6.44
CA GLY A 13 14.22 0.31 -7.41
C GLY A 13 14.95 1.56 -6.92
N GLY A 14 14.90 1.85 -5.63
CA GLY A 14 15.53 3.02 -5.02
C GLY A 14 14.94 3.38 -3.67
N SER A 15 15.57 4.34 -2.97
CA SER A 15 15.13 4.78 -1.64
C SER A 15 15.08 6.30 -1.50
N PHE A 16 14.39 6.71 -0.45
CA PHE A 16 14.27 8.07 0.04
C PHE A 16 14.82 8.13 1.46
N GLN A 17 15.71 9.10 1.72
CA GLN A 17 16.28 9.40 3.04
C GLN A 17 16.79 8.13 3.77
N ASP A 18 17.78 7.44 3.18
CA ASP A 18 18.38 6.22 3.75
C ASP A 18 17.34 5.16 4.19
N ASN A 19 16.38 4.89 3.29
CA ASN A 19 15.32 3.90 3.47
C ASN A 19 14.19 4.29 4.45
N ARG A 20 13.97 5.58 4.69
CA ARG A 20 12.71 6.07 5.28
C ARG A 20 11.52 5.78 4.37
N GLY A 21 11.77 5.78 3.06
CA GLY A 21 10.92 5.20 2.03
C GLY A 21 11.79 4.44 1.02
N HIS A 22 11.19 3.50 0.30
CA HIS A 22 11.80 2.86 -0.86
C HIS A 22 10.71 2.35 -1.80
N TYR A 23 11.11 1.93 -3.00
CA TYR A 23 10.19 1.24 -3.89
C TYR A 23 10.82 -0.01 -4.47
N ASP A 24 9.96 -0.98 -4.75
CA ASP A 24 10.31 -2.24 -5.39
C ASP A 24 9.54 -2.37 -6.72
N LEU A 25 10.21 -2.92 -7.72
CA LEU A 25 9.66 -3.25 -9.03
C LEU A 25 9.51 -4.76 -9.13
N ILE A 26 8.28 -5.24 -9.18
CA ILE A 26 7.98 -6.68 -9.18
C ILE A 26 7.14 -7.00 -10.40
N ASP A 27 7.63 -7.91 -11.23
CA ASP A 27 6.89 -8.44 -12.36
C ASP A 27 6.37 -9.84 -11.98
N ALA A 28 5.04 -10.01 -11.98
CA ALA A 28 4.39 -11.26 -11.61
C ALA A 28 3.25 -11.57 -12.61
N GLY A 29 3.31 -12.73 -13.23
CA GLY A 29 2.39 -13.07 -14.32
C GLY A 29 2.50 -12.08 -15.48
N SER A 30 1.39 -11.51 -15.90
CA SER A 30 1.32 -10.46 -16.92
C SER A 30 1.39 -9.04 -16.35
N THR A 31 1.35 -8.89 -15.03
CA THR A 31 1.25 -7.60 -14.36
C THR A 31 2.61 -7.12 -13.84
N ARG A 32 2.89 -5.85 -14.12
CA ARG A 32 4.07 -5.16 -13.61
C ARG A 32 3.66 -4.29 -12.43
N TYR A 33 4.12 -4.63 -11.24
CA TYR A 33 3.81 -3.91 -10.01
C TYR A 33 4.90 -2.90 -9.66
N LEU A 34 4.47 -1.82 -8.98
CA LEU A 34 5.30 -0.83 -8.31
C LEU A 34 4.85 -0.76 -6.85
N PHE A 35 5.64 -1.29 -5.93
CA PHE A 35 5.38 -1.14 -4.50
C PHE A 35 6.16 0.05 -3.97
N ILE A 36 5.47 1.04 -3.44
CA ILE A 36 6.07 2.22 -2.80
C ILE A 36 5.82 2.14 -1.31
N TYR A 37 6.90 2.08 -0.54
CA TYR A 37 6.86 2.01 0.91
C TYR A 37 7.24 3.37 1.50
N MET A 38 6.42 3.88 2.42
CA MET A 38 6.69 5.12 3.13
C MET A 38 6.51 4.94 4.63
N GLY A 39 7.48 5.43 5.39
CA GLY A 39 7.47 5.41 6.86
C GLY A 39 6.45 6.39 7.45
N TYR A 40 6.40 6.41 8.79
CA TYR A 40 5.52 7.29 9.55
C TYR A 40 5.92 8.78 9.40
N HIS A 41 4.94 9.69 9.56
CA HIS A 41 5.05 11.14 9.33
C HIS A 41 5.48 11.47 7.89
N VAL A 42 4.52 11.34 6.99
CA VAL A 42 4.71 11.74 5.59
C VAL A 42 4.69 13.27 5.50
N GLU A 43 5.79 13.85 5.03
CA GLU A 43 5.97 15.28 4.82
C GLU A 43 6.00 15.60 3.31
N GLN A 44 6.03 16.89 2.97
CA GLN A 44 5.95 17.32 1.58
C GLN A 44 7.08 16.75 0.69
N ASP A 45 8.29 16.64 1.21
CA ASP A 45 9.44 16.05 0.48
C ASP A 45 9.21 14.54 0.18
N GLY A 46 8.56 13.81 1.10
CA GLY A 46 8.13 12.43 0.88
C GLY A 46 7.05 12.34 -0.20
N ILE A 47 6.08 13.27 -0.21
CA ILE A 47 5.06 13.36 -1.25
C ILE A 47 5.69 13.61 -2.62
N GLU A 48 6.60 14.59 -2.74
CA GLU A 48 7.28 14.89 -4.01
C GLU A 48 8.13 13.71 -4.50
N TRP A 49 8.75 12.98 -3.59
CA TRP A 49 9.46 11.76 -3.94
C TRP A 49 8.51 10.67 -4.46
N ILE A 50 7.37 10.41 -3.79
CA ILE A 50 6.37 9.45 -4.26
C ILE A 50 5.87 9.82 -5.67
N LYS A 51 5.56 11.11 -5.91
CA LYS A 51 5.15 11.62 -7.22
C LYS A 51 6.20 11.31 -8.29
N SER A 52 7.47 11.61 -8.01
CA SER A 52 8.57 11.36 -8.94
C SER A 52 8.72 9.88 -9.31
N VAL A 53 8.48 8.97 -8.35
CA VAL A 53 8.50 7.52 -8.59
C VAL A 53 7.31 7.08 -9.44
N LEU A 54 6.11 7.56 -9.16
CA LEU A 54 4.90 7.24 -9.94
C LEU A 54 5.00 7.73 -11.38
N GLU A 55 5.56 8.94 -11.59
CA GLU A 55 5.80 9.53 -12.91
C GLU A 55 6.88 8.78 -13.70
N GLN A 56 7.85 8.19 -13.02
CA GLN A 56 8.88 7.37 -13.66
C GLN A 56 8.34 6.03 -14.15
N TYR A 57 7.28 5.50 -13.52
CA TYR A 57 6.72 4.18 -13.81
C TYR A 57 5.19 4.22 -14.04
N PRO A 58 4.70 5.02 -15.00
CA PRO A 58 3.26 5.21 -15.20
C PRO A 58 2.52 3.96 -15.67
N ASP A 59 3.23 3.01 -16.28
CA ASP A 59 2.67 1.76 -16.81
C ASP A 59 2.62 0.62 -15.77
N ARG A 60 3.01 0.88 -14.52
CA ARG A 60 2.99 -0.12 -13.46
C ARG A 60 1.79 0.06 -12.56
N VAL A 61 1.20 -1.04 -12.13
CA VAL A 61 0.16 -1.05 -11.09
C VAL A 61 0.80 -0.71 -9.76
N ALA A 62 0.51 0.47 -9.25
CA ALA A 62 1.12 0.96 -8.02
C ALA A 62 0.33 0.55 -6.77
N VAL A 63 1.07 0.05 -5.79
CA VAL A 63 0.61 -0.28 -4.44
C VAL A 63 1.36 0.62 -3.45
N LEU A 64 0.64 1.50 -2.79
CA LEU A 64 1.20 2.38 -1.77
C LEU A 64 1.13 1.71 -0.40
N CYS A 65 2.28 1.43 0.19
CA CYS A 65 2.41 0.86 1.52
C CYS A 65 2.85 1.95 2.50
N THR A 66 2.01 2.30 3.44
CA THR A 66 2.30 3.36 4.42
C THR A 66 2.07 2.88 5.84
N HIS A 67 2.75 3.51 6.81
CA HIS A 67 2.58 3.14 8.22
C HIS A 67 1.20 3.51 8.74
N ALA A 68 0.72 4.74 8.49
CA ALA A 68 -0.51 5.28 9.03
C ALA A 68 -1.39 5.89 7.94
N TYR A 69 -2.59 5.37 7.77
CA TYR A 69 -3.55 5.88 6.79
C TYR A 69 -4.94 6.09 7.42
N PHE A 70 -5.50 5.05 8.04
CA PHE A 70 -6.78 5.09 8.72
C PHE A 70 -6.62 5.12 10.24
N ASP A 71 -7.58 5.74 10.94
CA ASP A 71 -7.83 5.55 12.36
C ASP A 71 -8.72 4.30 12.58
N THR A 72 -8.98 3.95 13.84
CA THR A 72 -9.79 2.78 14.22
C THR A 72 -11.23 2.83 13.72
N ASP A 73 -11.78 4.01 13.49
CA ASP A 73 -13.12 4.23 12.95
C ASP A 73 -13.16 4.37 11.42
N LEU A 74 -12.03 4.08 10.74
CA LEU A 74 -11.82 4.21 9.31
C LEU A 74 -11.84 5.64 8.78
N THR A 75 -11.77 6.65 9.64
CA THR A 75 -11.46 8.01 9.21
C THR A 75 -9.98 8.15 8.87
N LEU A 76 -9.65 9.06 7.96
CA LEU A 76 -8.26 9.27 7.55
C LEU A 76 -7.46 9.98 8.65
N LEU A 77 -6.30 9.45 8.98
CA LEU A 77 -5.27 10.15 9.76
C LEU A 77 -4.64 11.29 8.93
N ALA A 78 -3.79 12.11 9.55
CA ALA A 78 -3.12 13.22 8.86
C ALA A 78 -2.32 12.75 7.64
N ASP A 79 -1.50 11.71 7.80
CA ASP A 79 -0.73 11.10 6.70
C ASP A 79 -1.68 10.56 5.62
N GLY A 80 -2.78 9.89 6.02
CA GLY A 80 -3.78 9.35 5.11
C GLY A 80 -4.49 10.42 4.28
N ARG A 81 -4.86 11.57 4.89
CA ARG A 81 -5.43 12.70 4.16
C ARG A 81 -4.47 13.25 3.12
N LEU A 82 -3.23 13.51 3.53
CA LEU A 82 -2.20 14.04 2.65
C LEU A 82 -1.91 13.09 1.47
N LEU A 83 -1.73 11.80 1.75
CA LEU A 83 -1.51 10.78 0.72
C LEU A 83 -2.73 10.63 -0.21
N LYS A 84 -3.94 10.68 0.32
CA LYS A 84 -5.15 10.62 -0.51
C LYS A 84 -5.25 11.83 -1.44
N GLU A 85 -5.10 13.04 -0.90
CA GLU A 85 -5.25 14.29 -1.65
C GLU A 85 -4.15 14.49 -2.69
N GLU A 86 -2.91 14.12 -2.37
CA GLU A 86 -1.76 14.41 -3.22
C GLU A 86 -1.34 13.25 -4.12
N ILE A 87 -1.70 12.03 -3.79
CA ILE A 87 -1.25 10.83 -4.51
C ILE A 87 -2.44 10.01 -5.03
N VAL A 88 -3.26 9.44 -4.13
CA VAL A 88 -4.28 8.44 -4.51
C VAL A 88 -5.31 9.01 -5.48
N SER A 89 -5.74 10.27 -5.27
CA SER A 89 -6.73 10.94 -6.12
C SER A 89 -6.17 11.52 -7.42
N LYS A 90 -4.83 11.56 -7.60
CA LYS A 90 -4.21 12.25 -8.74
C LYS A 90 -3.46 11.32 -9.70
N TYR A 91 -3.09 10.12 -9.24
CA TYR A 91 -2.29 9.19 -10.03
C TYR A 91 -3.10 7.95 -10.39
N SER A 92 -3.51 7.85 -11.64
CA SER A 92 -4.40 6.81 -12.16
C SER A 92 -3.81 5.40 -12.11
N ASN A 93 -2.50 5.27 -11.96
CA ASN A 93 -1.83 3.99 -11.78
C ASN A 93 -1.80 3.47 -10.33
N VAL A 94 -2.32 4.22 -9.35
CA VAL A 94 -2.46 3.76 -7.96
C VAL A 94 -3.77 2.98 -7.79
N TYR A 95 -3.69 1.70 -7.47
CA TYR A 95 -4.84 0.79 -7.32
C TYR A 95 -5.04 0.26 -5.90
N MET A 96 -4.02 0.36 -5.06
CA MET A 96 -4.09 -0.17 -3.70
C MET A 96 -3.33 0.70 -2.71
N VAL A 97 -3.87 0.85 -1.50
CA VAL A 97 -3.19 1.40 -0.33
C VAL A 97 -3.21 0.35 0.77
N LEU A 98 -2.04 0.02 1.30
CA LEU A 98 -1.87 -0.89 2.43
C LEU A 98 -1.34 -0.12 3.63
N SER A 99 -1.98 -0.28 4.79
CA SER A 99 -1.60 0.45 6.01
C SER A 99 -1.76 -0.39 7.27
N GLY A 100 -1.21 0.11 8.37
CA GLY A 100 -1.29 -0.47 9.70
C GLY A 100 -1.51 0.61 10.77
N HIS A 101 -0.59 0.72 11.74
CA HIS A 101 -0.53 1.65 12.87
C HIS A 101 -1.69 1.53 13.86
N ARG A 102 -2.90 1.83 13.43
CA ARG A 102 -4.12 1.70 14.23
C ARG A 102 -4.65 0.28 14.16
N TYR A 103 -5.30 -0.13 15.22
CA TYR A 103 -5.88 -1.47 15.31
C TYR A 103 -7.19 -1.54 14.52
N ASN A 104 -7.14 -2.19 13.38
CA ASN A 104 -8.31 -2.57 12.59
C ASN A 104 -7.90 -3.56 11.47
N ILE A 105 -8.90 -4.22 10.88
CA ILE A 105 -8.77 -5.05 9.69
C ILE A 105 -9.97 -4.70 8.80
N ALA A 106 -9.73 -3.92 7.77
CA ALA A 106 -10.79 -3.45 6.89
C ALA A 106 -10.25 -3.15 5.48
N CYS A 107 -11.15 -3.18 4.50
CA CYS A 107 -10.94 -2.71 3.15
C CYS A 107 -12.02 -1.69 2.81
N VAL A 108 -11.61 -0.50 2.39
CA VAL A 108 -12.48 0.60 1.98
C VAL A 108 -12.24 0.86 0.49
N PRO A 109 -13.03 0.26 -0.42
CA PRO A 109 -12.92 0.57 -1.83
C PRO A 109 -13.50 1.94 -2.13
N GLU A 110 -12.85 2.68 -3.03
CA GLU A 110 -13.30 3.99 -3.49
C GLU A 110 -13.12 4.10 -5.00
N GLU A 111 -14.10 4.69 -5.66
CA GLU A 111 -14.10 4.91 -7.11
C GLU A 111 -13.60 6.31 -7.43
N PHE A 112 -12.79 6.44 -8.49
CA PHE A 112 -12.24 7.70 -8.98
C PHE A 112 -12.58 7.88 -10.44
N ASP A 113 -13.01 9.09 -10.76
CA ASP A 113 -13.24 9.61 -12.10
C ASP A 113 -11.98 10.44 -12.43
N ASP A 114 -11.05 9.85 -13.18
CA ASP A 114 -9.73 10.42 -13.41
C ASP A 114 -9.72 11.43 -14.58
N ASP A 115 -10.72 11.36 -15.49
CA ASP A 115 -10.84 12.29 -16.63
C ASP A 115 -11.95 13.34 -16.47
N GLY A 116 -12.78 13.23 -15.43
CA GLY A 116 -13.80 14.20 -15.07
C GLY A 116 -15.09 14.11 -15.93
N ASP A 117 -15.34 12.97 -16.58
CA ASP A 117 -16.51 12.76 -17.43
C ASP A 117 -17.77 12.37 -16.65
N GLY A 118 -17.65 12.12 -15.35
CA GLY A 118 -18.73 11.72 -14.45
C GLY A 118 -18.89 10.20 -14.33
N THR A 119 -18.02 9.43 -14.95
CA THR A 119 -18.00 7.96 -14.88
C THR A 119 -16.72 7.50 -14.18
N PRO A 120 -16.77 6.62 -13.18
CA PRO A 120 -15.55 6.12 -12.54
C PRO A 120 -14.66 5.31 -13.51
N ASP A 121 -13.38 5.67 -13.59
CA ASP A 121 -12.37 4.99 -14.41
C ASP A 121 -11.68 3.85 -13.67
N ARG A 122 -11.52 4.01 -12.36
CA ARG A 122 -10.82 3.03 -11.51
C ARG A 122 -11.41 2.93 -10.13
N LYS A 123 -11.10 1.81 -9.49
CA LYS A 123 -11.40 1.55 -8.08
C LYS A 123 -10.10 1.32 -7.32
N VAL A 124 -9.89 2.06 -6.24
CA VAL A 124 -8.74 1.91 -5.34
C VAL A 124 -9.17 1.19 -4.07
N TYR A 125 -8.46 0.12 -3.75
CA TYR A 125 -8.68 -0.66 -2.53
C TYR A 125 -7.77 -0.14 -1.41
N GLN A 126 -8.34 0.58 -0.44
CA GLN A 126 -7.62 1.16 0.67
C GLN A 126 -7.78 0.25 1.89
N MET A 127 -6.68 -0.33 2.38
CA MET A 127 -6.73 -1.38 3.40
C MET A 127 -5.95 -1.00 4.65
N ILE A 128 -6.52 -1.35 5.79
CA ILE A 128 -5.81 -1.38 7.07
C ILE A 128 -5.77 -2.83 7.56
N CYS A 129 -4.57 -3.26 7.97
CA CYS A 129 -4.35 -4.61 8.47
C CYS A 129 -3.38 -4.55 9.65
N ASN A 130 -3.91 -4.54 10.87
CA ASN A 130 -3.13 -4.55 12.09
C ASN A 130 -3.75 -5.48 13.11
N TYR A 131 -3.06 -6.59 13.38
CA TYR A 131 -3.49 -7.63 14.31
C TYR A 131 -2.91 -7.48 15.71
N GLN A 132 -2.05 -6.49 15.99
CA GLN A 132 -1.28 -6.38 17.24
C GLN A 132 -2.11 -6.41 18.52
N ALA A 133 -3.39 -6.01 18.47
CA ALA A 133 -4.29 -6.05 19.61
C ALA A 133 -5.43 -7.08 19.44
N ALA A 134 -5.30 -8.02 18.50
CA ALA A 134 -6.31 -9.06 18.29
C ALA A 134 -6.40 -10.02 19.47
N ASP A 135 -5.31 -10.18 20.22
CA ASP A 135 -5.21 -11.00 21.42
C ASP A 135 -4.12 -10.50 22.39
N ASP A 136 -4.02 -11.15 23.55
CA ASP A 136 -3.03 -10.83 24.60
C ASP A 136 -1.58 -11.19 24.21
N HIS A 137 -1.37 -11.82 23.05
CA HIS A 137 -0.07 -12.27 22.53
C HIS A 137 0.46 -11.42 21.37
N GLY A 138 -0.08 -10.21 21.17
CA GLY A 138 0.36 -9.30 20.13
C GLY A 138 -0.08 -9.73 18.73
N GLY A 139 -1.28 -10.32 18.62
CA GLY A 139 -1.88 -10.72 17.35
C GLY A 139 -1.46 -12.10 16.85
N SER A 140 -0.85 -12.93 17.70
CA SER A 140 -0.49 -14.34 17.45
C SER A 140 0.13 -14.61 16.08
N GLY A 141 0.87 -13.62 15.53
CA GLY A 141 1.58 -13.76 14.26
C GLY A 141 0.67 -13.80 13.02
N TYR A 142 -0.56 -13.33 13.11
CA TYR A 142 -1.41 -13.23 11.93
C TYR A 142 -0.80 -12.35 10.84
N MET A 143 -0.88 -12.85 9.61
CA MET A 143 -0.47 -12.17 8.38
C MET A 143 -1.62 -12.16 7.39
N MET A 144 -1.67 -11.14 6.55
CA MET A 144 -2.59 -11.09 5.42
C MET A 144 -1.87 -11.55 4.15
N PHE A 145 -2.53 -12.40 3.39
CA PHE A 145 -2.08 -12.88 2.10
C PHE A 145 -3.00 -12.37 0.99
N PHE A 146 -2.38 -12.07 -0.14
CA PHE A 146 -3.06 -11.71 -1.38
C PHE A 146 -2.73 -12.76 -2.43
N ASP A 147 -3.75 -13.44 -2.94
CA ASP A 147 -3.65 -14.37 -4.06
C ASP A 147 -4.32 -13.72 -5.28
N VAL A 148 -3.51 -13.37 -6.28
CA VAL A 148 -3.95 -12.64 -7.47
C VAL A 148 -4.24 -13.64 -8.58
N ASP A 149 -5.51 -13.77 -8.96
CA ASP A 149 -5.97 -14.55 -10.11
C ASP A 149 -6.21 -13.59 -11.30
N GLU A 150 -5.18 -13.44 -12.15
CA GLU A 150 -5.24 -12.54 -13.29
C GLU A 150 -6.28 -12.99 -14.34
N GLU A 151 -6.53 -14.29 -14.48
CA GLU A 151 -7.52 -14.81 -15.44
C GLU A 151 -8.94 -14.41 -15.08
N LYS A 152 -9.23 -14.38 -13.76
CA LYS A 152 -10.54 -13.97 -13.24
C LYS A 152 -10.62 -12.49 -12.90
N GLY A 153 -9.49 -11.79 -12.87
CA GLY A 153 -9.42 -10.38 -12.45
C GLY A 153 -9.80 -10.19 -10.98
N VAL A 154 -9.42 -11.11 -10.09
CA VAL A 154 -9.76 -11.06 -8.67
C VAL A 154 -8.52 -11.18 -7.79
N ILE A 155 -8.57 -10.52 -6.63
CA ILE A 155 -7.59 -10.68 -5.55
C ILE A 155 -8.30 -11.33 -4.37
N ASN A 156 -7.91 -12.56 -4.03
CA ASN A 156 -8.39 -13.24 -2.84
C ASN A 156 -7.55 -12.83 -1.65
N CYS A 157 -8.19 -12.32 -0.60
CA CYS A 157 -7.53 -11.93 0.63
C CYS A 157 -7.88 -12.93 1.73
N TYR A 158 -6.89 -13.44 2.42
CA TYR A 158 -7.08 -14.29 3.59
C TYR A 158 -6.01 -14.03 4.63
N THR A 159 -6.28 -14.45 5.85
CA THR A 159 -5.35 -14.31 6.97
C THR A 159 -4.87 -15.69 7.39
N TYR A 160 -3.65 -15.77 7.91
CA TYR A 160 -3.10 -17.00 8.46
C TYR A 160 -2.18 -16.67 9.63
N SER A 161 -2.30 -17.44 10.69
CA SER A 161 -1.38 -17.42 11.82
C SER A 161 -0.53 -18.69 11.85
N PRO A 162 0.78 -18.62 11.62
CA PRO A 162 1.67 -19.77 11.75
C PRO A 162 1.85 -20.21 13.21
N VAL A 163 1.50 -19.35 14.18
CA VAL A 163 1.57 -19.65 15.61
C VAL A 163 0.41 -20.55 16.04
N LEU A 164 -0.79 -20.27 15.50
CA LEU A 164 -2.02 -21.00 15.83
C LEU A 164 -2.34 -22.07 14.79
N ASP A 165 -1.66 -22.08 13.63
CA ASP A 165 -2.00 -22.90 12.45
C ASP A 165 -3.48 -22.70 12.03
N ASP A 166 -3.95 -21.45 12.05
CA ASP A 166 -5.34 -21.04 11.83
C ASP A 166 -5.45 -20.04 10.65
N LYS A 167 -6.59 -20.13 9.92
CA LYS A 167 -6.92 -19.27 8.76
C LYS A 167 -8.16 -18.45 9.03
#